data_52aa567435a248456d925eaa82ceb45b
#
_entry.id   52aa567435a248456d925eaa82ceb45b
#
_cell.length_a   1.000
_cell.length_b   1.000
_cell.length_c   1.000
_cell.angle_alpha   90.00
_cell.angle_beta   90.00
_cell.angle_gamma   90.00
#
_symmetry.space_group_name_H-M   'P 1'
#
loop_
_entity.id
_entity.type
_entity.pdbx_description
1 polymer ?
#
loop_
_entity_poly.entity_id
_entity_poly.type
_entity_poly.pdbx_seq_one_letter_code
_entity_poly.pdbx_strand_id
1 'polypeptide(L)' 'MEIKDKMKELRESTGMNRKDFCEYFGIPYRTVTEWERGTRKMPDYVLRLLAYSSILKNQD' A
#
# COMPACT_ATOMS: atom_id res chain seq x y z
N MET A 1 -6.80 -6.94 -13.33
CA MET A 1 -5.77 -7.02 -12.27
C MET A 1 -6.43 -6.90 -10.92
N GLU A 2 -6.05 -7.75 -9.99
CA GLU A 2 -6.67 -7.78 -8.67
C GLU A 2 -6.10 -6.69 -7.77
N ILE A 3 -6.91 -6.22 -6.81
CA ILE A 3 -6.52 -5.16 -5.87
C ILE A 3 -5.30 -5.57 -5.04
N LYS A 4 -5.21 -6.83 -4.65
CA LYS A 4 -4.07 -7.30 -3.86
C LYS A 4 -2.75 -7.14 -4.62
N ASP A 5 -2.78 -7.34 -5.93
CA ASP A 5 -1.59 -7.17 -6.76
C ASP A 5 -1.22 -5.70 -6.90
N LYS A 6 -2.25 -4.84 -6.96
CA LYS A 6 -2.04 -3.40 -6.99
C LYS A 6 -1.39 -2.91 -5.70
N MET A 7 -1.82 -3.45 -4.56
CA MET A 7 -1.26 -3.06 -3.27
C MET A 7 0.22 -3.44 -3.18
N LYS A 8 0.56 -4.65 -3.57
CA LYS A 8 1.94 -5.11 -3.55
C LYS A 8 2.81 -4.30 -4.50
N GLU A 9 2.30 -4.05 -5.70
CA GLU A 9 3.00 -3.26 -6.70
C GLU A 9 3.26 -1.84 -6.20
N LEU A 10 2.26 -1.24 -5.57
CA LEU A 10 2.38 0.10 -5.01
C LEU A 10 3.46 0.14 -3.92
N ARG A 11 3.44 -0.83 -3.01
CA ARG A 11 4.44 -0.88 -1.95
C ARG A 11 5.84 -1.03 -2.52
N GLU A 12 6.01 -1.90 -3.50
CA GLU A 12 7.31 -2.11 -4.12
C GLU A 12 7.81 -0.85 -4.84
N SER A 13 6.89 -0.08 -5.42
CA SER A 13 7.26 1.15 -6.11
C SER A 13 7.79 2.22 -5.17
N THR A 14 7.46 2.16 -3.89
CA THR A 14 7.97 3.11 -2.90
C THR A 14 9.37 2.77 -2.42
N GLY A 15 9.84 1.57 -2.68
CA GLY A 15 11.13 1.10 -2.19
C GLY A 15 11.13 0.74 -0.72
N MET A 16 9.97 0.78 -0.08
CA MET A 16 9.85 0.44 1.34
C MET A 16 9.45 -1.02 1.52
N ASN A 17 9.96 -1.64 2.59
CA ASN A 17 9.47 -2.96 2.96
C ASN A 17 8.11 -2.78 3.64
N ARG A 18 7.45 -3.91 3.97
CA ARG A 18 6.09 -3.84 4.52
C ARG A 18 6.07 -3.09 5.85
N LYS A 19 7.05 -3.32 6.70
CA LYS A 19 7.10 -2.65 8.01
C LYS A 19 7.23 -1.14 7.86
N ASP A 20 8.16 -0.69 7.02
CA ASP A 20 8.38 0.73 6.80
C ASP A 20 7.17 1.38 6.14
N PHE A 21 6.55 0.68 5.20
CA PHE A 21 5.34 1.17 4.55
C PHE A 21 4.22 1.41 5.56
N CYS A 22 4.03 0.45 6.46
CA CYS A 22 2.99 0.58 7.48
C CYS A 22 3.26 1.76 8.41
N GLU A 23 4.49 1.95 8.81
CA GLU A 23 4.85 3.07 9.69
C GLU A 23 4.67 4.41 8.98
N TYR A 24 5.06 4.48 7.71
CA TYR A 24 4.96 5.73 6.95
C TYR A 24 3.51 6.17 6.78
N PHE A 25 2.62 5.24 6.46
CA PHE A 25 1.21 5.56 6.20
C PHE A 25 0.31 5.42 7.43
N GLY A 26 0.86 4.96 8.56
CA GLY A 26 0.06 4.79 9.75
C GLY A 26 -0.97 3.68 9.66
N ILE A 27 -0.66 2.62 8.93
CA ILE A 27 -1.57 1.49 8.73
C ILE A 27 -1.04 0.29 9.52
N PRO A 28 -1.93 -0.44 10.24
CA PRO A 28 -1.47 -1.63 10.96
C PRO A 28 -0.84 -2.65 10.01
N TYR A 29 0.27 -3.24 10.44
CA TYR A 29 0.98 -4.23 9.65
C TYR A 29 0.06 -5.38 9.21
N ARG A 30 -0.78 -5.83 10.14
CA ARG A 30 -1.72 -6.91 9.87
C ARG A 30 -2.66 -6.56 8.72
N THR A 31 -3.14 -5.32 8.70
CA THR A 31 -4.07 -4.88 7.66
C THR A 31 -3.41 -4.92 6.29
N VAL A 32 -2.19 -4.41 6.17
CA VAL A 32 -1.47 -4.44 4.90
C VAL A 32 -1.21 -5.88 4.47
N THR A 33 -0.84 -6.74 5.42
CA THR A 33 -0.62 -8.15 5.12
C THR A 33 -1.88 -8.81 4.56
N GLU A 34 -3.03 -8.55 5.17
CA GLU A 34 -4.30 -9.11 4.70
C GLU A 34 -4.67 -8.59 3.31
N TRP A 35 -4.41 -7.32 3.05
CA TRP A 35 -4.67 -6.75 1.73
C TRP A 35 -3.79 -7.42 0.66
N GLU A 36 -2.51 -7.61 0.93
CA GLU A 36 -1.60 -8.23 -0.03
C GLU A 36 -1.89 -9.71 -0.25
N ARG A 37 -2.44 -10.38 0.77
CA ARG A 37 -2.82 -11.79 0.65
C ARG A 37 -4.18 -11.96 0.00
N GLY A 38 -4.95 -10.88 -0.11
CA GLY A 38 -6.29 -10.94 -0.69
C GLY A 38 -7.35 -11.48 0.26
N THR A 39 -7.03 -11.59 1.55
CA THR A 39 -7.98 -12.07 2.55
C THR A 39 -8.91 -10.98 3.06
N ARG A 40 -8.56 -9.73 2.80
CA ARG A 40 -9.38 -8.58 3.15
C ARG A 40 -9.44 -7.64 1.95
N LYS A 41 -10.66 -7.20 1.62
CA LYS A 41 -10.86 -6.30 0.49
C LYS A 41 -10.45 -4.88 0.87
N MET A 42 -9.58 -4.27 0.07
CA MET A 42 -9.18 -2.89 0.28
C MET A 42 -10.13 -1.96 -0.48
N PRO A 43 -10.65 -0.90 0.18
CA PRO A 43 -11.47 0.09 -0.52
C PRO A 43 -10.69 0.80 -1.61
N ASP A 44 -11.35 1.10 -2.72
CA ASP A 44 -10.70 1.75 -3.85
C ASP A 44 -10.11 3.10 -3.49
N TYR A 45 -10.81 3.88 -2.65
CA TYR A 45 -10.32 5.21 -2.30
C TYR A 45 -9.01 5.14 -1.52
N VAL A 46 -8.82 4.08 -0.72
CA VAL A 46 -7.55 3.90 0.02
C VAL A 46 -6.41 3.69 -0.95
N LEU A 47 -6.63 2.85 -1.96
CA LEU A 47 -5.61 2.59 -2.97
C LEU A 47 -5.21 3.88 -3.68
N ARG A 48 -6.19 4.71 -4.03
CA ARG A 48 -5.91 5.98 -4.71
C ARG A 48 -5.14 6.94 -3.81
N LEU A 49 -5.49 7.01 -2.53
CA LEU A 49 -4.78 7.87 -1.58
C LEU A 49 -3.34 7.44 -1.40
N LEU A 50 -3.12 6.13 -1.28
CA LEU A 50 -1.76 5.61 -1.13
C LEU A 50 -0.92 5.87 -2.38
N ALA A 51 -1.51 5.69 -3.55
CA ALA A 51 -0.81 5.95 -4.81
C ALA A 51 -0.43 7.42 -4.94
N TYR A 52 -1.35 8.31 -4.57
CA TYR A 52 -1.08 9.75 -4.60
C TYR A 52 0.05 10.13 -3.66
N SER A 53 0.03 9.60 -2.44
CA SER A 53 1.07 9.85 -1.46
C SER A 53 2.43 9.33 -1.93
N SER A 54 2.44 8.18 -2.59
CA SER A 54 3.66 7.61 -3.16
C SER A 54 4.27 8.51 -4.23
N ILE A 55 3.42 9.07 -5.09
CA ILE A 55 3.88 9.99 -6.15
C ILE A 55 4.49 11.23 -5.53
N LEU A 56 3.84 11.80 -4.52
CA LEU A 56 4.36 12.98 -3.83
C LEU A 56 5.71 12.69 -3.17
N LYS A 57 5.83 11.53 -2.54
CA LYS A 57 7.08 11.13 -1.90
C LYS A 57 8.22 11.03 -2.91
N ASN A 58 7.93 10.49 -4.09
CA ASN A 58 8.95 10.28 -5.11
C ASN A 58 9.36 11.56 -5.84
N GLN A 59 8.64 12.64 -5.64
CA GLN A 59 8.97 13.93 -6.27
C GLN A 59 9.94 14.79 -5.45
N ASP A 60 10.28 14.37 -4.27
CA ASP A 60 11.23 15.12 -3.42
C ASP A 60 12.69 14.93 -3.84
#